data_9b93a1eeb5fc98575837c948b6401578
#
_entry.id   9b93a1eeb5fc98575837c948b6401578
#
_cell.length_a   1.000
_cell.length_b   1.000
_cell.length_c   1.000
_cell.angle_alpha   90.00
_cell.angle_beta   90.00
_cell.angle_gamma   90.00
#
_symmetry.space_group_name_H-M   'P 1'
#
loop_
_entity.id
_entity.type
_entity.pdbx_description
1 polymer ?
#
loop_
_entity_poly.entity_id
_entity_poly.type
_entity_poly.pdbx_seq_one_letter_code
_entity_poly.pdbx_strand_id
1 'polypeptide(L)'
;AMDAVLIGEGEHSILQLANNIMNGLNPGEGIHGVTWREGQDLFQTPSRGYIDDLDSLPMPAWDLLENFPQAYRPPFHSYHRLPVANIITSRGCPGACTFCDRSISGRTVRYHSVDYIMEMIEHLTTAYAIREISIKDDMFITPKSRVMEFCRELKNRNIDVTWSCNARVNSVNDELLRAMKDAG
;
A
#
# COMPACT_ATOMS: atom_id res chain seq x y z
N ALA A 1 -3.26 27.08 0.55
CA ALA A 1 -4.62 26.66 0.15
C ALA A 1 -4.49 25.50 -0.81
N MET A 2 -5.38 24.52 -0.75
CA MET A 2 -5.45 23.42 -1.70
C MET A 2 -6.41 23.82 -2.83
N ASP A 3 -6.05 23.48 -4.08
CA ASP A 3 -6.86 23.77 -5.26
C ASP A 3 -7.79 22.59 -5.60
N ALA A 4 -7.35 21.35 -5.35
CA ALA A 4 -8.16 20.15 -5.48
C ALA A 4 -7.79 19.09 -4.43
N VAL A 5 -8.74 18.21 -4.10
CA VAL A 5 -8.58 17.07 -3.18
C VAL A 5 -9.20 15.84 -3.82
N LEU A 6 -8.46 14.73 -3.83
CA LEU A 6 -8.98 13.43 -4.24
C LEU A 6 -9.52 12.67 -3.02
N ILE A 7 -10.68 12.07 -3.17
CA ILE A 7 -11.41 11.35 -2.11
C ILE A 7 -11.35 9.85 -2.41
N GLY A 8 -10.83 9.07 -1.46
CA GLY A 8 -10.66 7.63 -1.60
C GLY A 8 -9.35 7.24 -2.31
N GLU A 9 -9.39 6.21 -3.16
CA GLU A 9 -8.23 5.74 -3.91
C GLU A 9 -7.99 6.63 -5.12
N GLY A 10 -6.90 7.37 -5.09
CA GLY A 10 -6.64 8.48 -6.00
C GLY A 10 -5.87 8.16 -7.27
N GLU A 11 -5.32 6.96 -7.44
CA GLU A 11 -4.34 6.64 -8.49
C GLU A 11 -4.86 6.95 -9.91
N HIS A 12 -6.08 6.51 -10.21
CA HIS A 12 -6.67 6.82 -11.52
C HIS A 12 -7.18 8.26 -11.61
N SER A 13 -7.73 8.78 -10.50
CA SER A 13 -8.30 10.13 -10.49
C SER A 13 -7.21 11.20 -10.62
N ILE A 14 -6.01 10.97 -10.06
CA ILE A 14 -4.91 11.93 -10.18
C ILE A 14 -4.42 12.06 -11.63
N LEU A 15 -4.37 10.95 -12.39
CA LEU A 15 -3.98 10.98 -13.79
C LEU A 15 -5.00 11.75 -14.64
N GLN A 16 -6.30 11.52 -14.40
CA GLN A 16 -7.36 12.22 -15.10
C GLN A 16 -7.35 13.72 -14.76
N LEU A 17 -7.21 14.05 -13.46
CA LEU A 17 -7.10 15.44 -13.00
C LEU A 17 -5.92 16.17 -13.65
N ALA A 18 -4.74 15.56 -13.66
CA ALA A 18 -3.57 16.13 -14.29
C ALA A 18 -3.79 16.38 -15.79
N ASN A 19 -4.37 15.39 -16.49
CA ASN A 19 -4.68 15.52 -17.91
C ASN A 19 -5.70 16.65 -18.19
N ASN A 20 -6.74 16.77 -17.36
CA ASN A 20 -7.72 17.84 -17.51
C ASN A 20 -7.06 19.21 -17.34
N ILE A 21 -6.26 19.38 -16.29
CA ILE A 21 -5.54 20.64 -16.04
C ILE A 21 -4.59 20.97 -17.21
N MET A 22 -3.81 20.00 -17.69
CA MET A 22 -2.87 20.20 -18.78
C MET A 22 -3.56 20.60 -20.10
N ASN A 23 -4.79 20.14 -20.32
CA ASN A 23 -5.58 20.44 -21.51
C ASN A 23 -6.52 21.66 -21.33
N GLY A 24 -6.47 22.35 -20.18
CA GLY A 24 -7.32 23.51 -19.89
C GLY A 24 -8.79 23.17 -19.72
N LEU A 25 -9.10 21.90 -19.38
CA LEU A 25 -10.46 21.42 -19.10
C LEU A 25 -10.81 21.69 -17.63
N ASN A 26 -12.12 21.54 -17.31
CA ASN A 26 -12.57 21.61 -15.94
C ASN A 26 -11.91 20.49 -15.11
N PRO A 27 -11.32 20.78 -13.93
CA PRO A 27 -10.66 19.76 -13.10
C PRO A 27 -11.52 18.53 -12.80
N GLY A 28 -12.82 18.71 -12.60
CA GLY A 28 -13.75 17.61 -12.28
C GLY A 28 -14.37 16.91 -13.48
N GLU A 29 -14.06 17.32 -14.72
CA GLU A 29 -14.72 16.78 -15.91
C GLU A 29 -14.41 15.30 -16.10
N GLY A 30 -15.47 14.47 -16.08
CA GLY A 30 -15.35 13.01 -16.24
C GLY A 30 -14.65 12.28 -15.10
N ILE A 31 -14.38 12.93 -13.97
CA ILE A 31 -13.69 12.34 -12.83
C ILE A 31 -14.66 12.09 -11.68
N HIS A 32 -14.53 10.96 -11.02
CA HIS A 32 -15.18 10.65 -9.76
C HIS A 32 -14.21 10.81 -8.58
N GLY A 33 -14.74 11.22 -7.42
CA GLY A 33 -13.97 11.34 -6.18
C GLY A 33 -13.01 12.53 -6.17
N VAL A 34 -13.38 13.65 -6.79
CA VAL A 34 -12.61 14.90 -6.70
C VAL A 34 -13.45 16.04 -6.15
N THR A 35 -12.83 16.85 -5.30
CA THR A 35 -13.35 18.14 -4.87
C THR A 35 -12.35 19.21 -5.27
N TRP A 36 -12.79 20.28 -5.92
CA TRP A 36 -11.92 21.38 -6.33
C TRP A 36 -12.56 22.74 -6.05
N ARG A 37 -11.77 23.77 -6.15
CA ARG A 37 -12.18 25.14 -5.91
C ARG A 37 -12.04 25.98 -7.17
N GLU A 38 -13.08 26.76 -7.46
CA GLU A 38 -13.05 27.82 -8.48
C GLU A 38 -13.43 29.14 -7.79
N GLY A 39 -12.47 30.04 -7.65
CA GLY A 39 -12.67 31.28 -6.88
C GLY A 39 -12.99 31.01 -5.41
N GLN A 40 -14.21 31.34 -4.99
CA GLN A 40 -14.71 31.09 -3.63
C GLN A 40 -15.62 29.85 -3.53
N ASP A 41 -15.99 29.26 -4.67
CA ASP A 41 -16.93 28.14 -4.73
C ASP A 41 -16.20 26.78 -4.69
N LEU A 42 -16.82 25.80 -4.02
CA LEU A 42 -16.37 24.42 -3.95
C LEU A 42 -17.29 23.54 -4.78
N PHE A 43 -16.69 22.73 -5.62
CA PHE A 43 -17.34 21.74 -6.47
C PHE A 43 -16.89 20.35 -6.05
N GLN A 44 -17.80 19.37 -6.16
CA GLN A 44 -17.49 17.97 -5.84
C GLN A 44 -18.20 17.04 -6.80
N THR A 45 -17.47 16.03 -7.25
CA THR A 45 -18.04 14.94 -8.04
C THR A 45 -18.48 13.77 -7.13
N PRO A 46 -19.34 12.86 -7.62
CA PRO A 46 -19.68 11.64 -6.90
C PRO A 46 -18.44 10.85 -6.50
N SER A 47 -18.53 10.08 -5.41
CA SER A 47 -17.42 9.25 -4.95
C SER A 47 -17.05 8.20 -6.00
N ARG A 48 -15.76 7.87 -6.06
CA ARG A 48 -15.25 6.77 -6.88
C ARG A 48 -15.39 5.44 -6.13
N GLY A 49 -15.62 4.37 -6.86
CA GLY A 49 -15.51 3.01 -6.35
C GLY A 49 -14.05 2.62 -6.05
N TYR A 50 -13.86 1.51 -5.37
CA TYR A 50 -12.55 0.96 -5.09
C TYR A 50 -11.90 0.35 -6.33
N ILE A 51 -10.57 0.26 -6.31
CA ILE A 51 -9.80 -0.46 -7.32
C ILE A 51 -9.82 -1.95 -6.92
N ASP A 52 -10.52 -2.77 -7.70
CA ASP A 52 -10.68 -4.19 -7.38
C ASP A 52 -9.40 -5.00 -7.63
N ASP A 53 -8.76 -4.78 -8.75
CA ASP A 53 -7.49 -5.40 -9.12
C ASP A 53 -6.32 -4.49 -8.75
N LEU A 54 -5.67 -4.77 -7.61
CA LEU A 54 -4.53 -3.98 -7.15
C LEU A 54 -3.28 -4.20 -8.01
N ASP A 55 -3.14 -5.36 -8.66
CA ASP A 55 -1.99 -5.67 -9.51
C ASP A 55 -2.02 -4.89 -10.83
N SER A 56 -3.16 -4.31 -11.19
CA SER A 56 -3.27 -3.37 -12.31
C SER A 56 -2.57 -2.03 -12.07
N LEU A 57 -2.23 -1.72 -10.81
CA LEU A 57 -1.50 -0.52 -10.45
C LEU A 57 -0.01 -0.68 -10.75
N PRO A 58 0.67 0.38 -11.24
CA PRO A 58 2.11 0.34 -11.38
C PRO A 58 2.80 0.21 -10.02
N MET A 59 4.01 -0.32 -10.01
CA MET A 59 4.84 -0.31 -8.81
C MET A 59 5.04 1.12 -8.29
N PRO A 60 5.13 1.30 -6.95
CA PRO A 60 5.45 2.60 -6.39
C PRO A 60 6.77 3.16 -6.95
N ALA A 61 6.77 4.44 -7.30
CA ALA A 61 7.90 5.12 -7.91
C ALA A 61 8.95 5.53 -6.84
N TRP A 62 9.65 4.56 -6.26
CA TRP A 62 10.72 4.82 -5.27
C TRP A 62 11.86 5.65 -5.82
N ASP A 63 12.09 5.60 -7.12
CA ASP A 63 13.08 6.40 -7.84
C ASP A 63 12.80 7.91 -7.81
N LEU A 64 11.56 8.31 -7.58
CA LEU A 64 11.16 9.70 -7.40
C LEU A 64 11.35 10.20 -5.96
N LEU A 65 11.67 9.32 -5.02
CA LEU A 65 11.93 9.71 -3.63
C LEU A 65 13.38 10.18 -3.46
N GLU A 66 13.55 11.44 -3.12
CA GLU A 66 14.88 12.01 -2.93
C GLU A 66 15.64 11.28 -1.81
N ASN A 67 16.85 10.82 -2.13
CA ASN A 67 17.73 10.10 -1.20
C ASN A 67 17.08 8.84 -0.57
N PHE A 68 16.19 8.16 -1.28
CA PHE A 68 15.67 6.86 -0.83
C PHE A 68 16.76 5.78 -0.94
N PRO A 69 16.91 4.89 0.05
CA PRO A 69 16.15 4.77 1.32
C PRO A 69 16.74 5.56 2.49
N GLN A 70 17.88 6.23 2.36
CA GLN A 70 18.65 6.80 3.45
C GLN A 70 17.89 7.90 4.21
N ALA A 71 17.16 8.75 3.49
CA ALA A 71 16.35 9.83 4.08
C ALA A 71 15.08 9.33 4.79
N TYR A 72 14.69 8.05 4.54
CA TYR A 72 13.43 7.48 5.05
C TYR A 72 13.66 6.46 6.17
N ARG A 73 14.66 6.70 6.98
CA ARG A 73 15.04 5.82 8.08
C ARG A 73 13.98 5.85 9.18
N PRO A 74 13.39 4.67 9.54
CA PRO A 74 12.43 4.60 10.63
C PRO A 74 13.08 4.79 12.00
N PRO A 75 12.30 5.01 13.09
CA PRO A 75 12.82 5.07 14.45
C PRO A 75 13.61 3.80 14.82
N PHE A 76 14.70 3.96 15.57
CA PHE A 76 15.69 2.90 15.86
C PHE A 76 15.10 1.62 16.50
N HIS A 77 13.96 1.74 17.17
CA HIS A 77 13.30 0.60 17.85
C HIS A 77 12.31 -0.16 16.95
N SER A 78 12.13 0.23 15.69
CA SER A 78 11.12 -0.33 14.79
C SER A 78 11.68 -1.15 13.63
N TYR A 79 12.97 -1.51 13.69
CA TYR A 79 13.61 -2.32 12.65
C TYR A 79 14.72 -3.21 13.26
N HIS A 80 15.06 -4.28 12.55
CA HIS A 80 16.17 -5.16 12.87
C HIS A 80 17.37 -4.95 11.94
N ARG A 81 17.11 -4.69 10.65
CA ARG A 81 18.14 -4.52 9.62
C ARG A 81 17.88 -3.25 8.80
N LEU A 82 18.95 -2.53 8.46
CA LEU A 82 18.86 -1.36 7.57
C LEU A 82 19.48 -1.70 6.21
N PRO A 83 19.01 -1.10 5.11
CA PRO A 83 17.87 -0.17 5.01
C PRO A 83 16.51 -0.86 5.07
N VAL A 84 15.46 -0.09 5.41
CA VAL A 84 14.07 -0.57 5.52
C VAL A 84 13.21 0.09 4.44
N ALA A 85 12.30 -0.68 3.85
CA ALA A 85 11.21 -0.14 3.03
C ALA A 85 9.85 -0.48 3.64
N ASN A 86 8.92 0.48 3.56
CA ASN A 86 7.52 0.24 3.87
C ASN A 86 6.79 -0.14 2.59
N ILE A 87 5.96 -1.19 2.65
CA ILE A 87 5.07 -1.57 1.55
C ILE A 87 3.64 -1.78 2.06
N ILE A 88 2.68 -1.63 1.17
CA ILE A 88 1.28 -1.99 1.37
C ILE A 88 0.96 -3.10 0.37
N THR A 89 0.45 -4.22 0.88
CA THR A 89 0.17 -5.41 0.07
C THR A 89 -1.32 -5.73 -0.01
N SER A 90 -2.14 -5.02 0.76
CA SER A 90 -3.60 -5.11 0.73
C SER A 90 -4.25 -3.81 1.16
N ARG A 91 -5.50 -3.62 0.77
CA ARG A 91 -6.33 -2.47 1.16
C ARG A 91 -7.64 -2.94 1.74
N GLY A 92 -8.07 -2.27 2.81
CA GLY A 92 -9.30 -2.59 3.52
C GLY A 92 -9.09 -3.53 4.71
N CYS A 93 -10.04 -3.49 5.65
CA CYS A 93 -10.03 -4.32 6.83
C CYS A 93 -11.45 -4.76 7.19
N PRO A 94 -11.71 -6.09 7.36
CA PRO A 94 -13.03 -6.59 7.68
C PRO A 94 -13.42 -6.33 9.14
N GLY A 95 -12.48 -5.87 9.96
CA GLY A 95 -12.70 -5.59 11.37
C GLY A 95 -13.78 -4.53 11.60
N ALA A 96 -14.47 -4.60 12.73
CA ALA A 96 -15.51 -3.67 13.15
C ALA A 96 -15.11 -2.88 14.41
N CYS A 97 -13.83 -2.50 14.53
CA CYS A 97 -13.33 -1.73 15.66
C CYS A 97 -13.99 -0.36 15.72
N THR A 98 -14.53 0.00 16.88
CA THR A 98 -15.33 1.21 17.05
C THR A 98 -14.54 2.51 16.94
N PHE A 99 -13.24 2.45 17.15
CA PHE A 99 -12.31 3.59 17.09
C PHE A 99 -11.61 3.72 15.72
N CYS A 100 -11.81 2.76 14.79
CA CYS A 100 -11.06 2.71 13.54
C CYS A 100 -11.88 3.32 12.40
N ASP A 101 -11.30 4.31 11.72
CA ASP A 101 -11.82 4.84 10.48
C ASP A 101 -11.46 3.93 9.30
N ARG A 102 -12.43 3.67 8.44
CA ARG A 102 -12.32 2.84 7.24
C ARG A 102 -12.92 3.51 6.01
N SER A 103 -13.07 4.82 6.06
CA SER A 103 -13.71 5.59 4.99
C SER A 103 -12.93 5.54 3.68
N ILE A 104 -11.62 5.36 3.73
CA ILE A 104 -10.74 5.34 2.55
C ILE A 104 -10.69 3.94 1.91
N SER A 105 -10.32 2.91 2.68
CA SER A 105 -10.03 1.57 2.13
C SER A 105 -11.20 0.59 2.23
N GLY A 106 -12.25 0.93 2.99
CA GLY A 106 -13.47 0.14 3.14
C GLY A 106 -13.31 -1.13 3.98
N ARG A 107 -14.34 -1.98 3.93
CA ARG A 107 -14.42 -3.24 4.68
C ARG A 107 -14.03 -4.46 3.86
N THR A 108 -14.19 -4.38 2.55
CA THR A 108 -13.78 -5.46 1.63
C THR A 108 -12.27 -5.41 1.46
N VAL A 109 -11.59 -6.49 1.78
CA VAL A 109 -10.14 -6.55 1.63
C VAL A 109 -9.82 -6.95 0.19
N ARG A 110 -8.94 -6.19 -0.43
CA ARG A 110 -8.38 -6.44 -1.76
C ARG A 110 -6.88 -6.61 -1.62
N TYR A 111 -6.29 -7.50 -2.38
CA TYR A 111 -4.91 -7.92 -2.19
C TYR A 111 -4.13 -7.77 -3.49
N HIS A 112 -2.87 -7.38 -3.38
CA HIS A 112 -1.90 -7.74 -4.41
C HIS A 112 -1.67 -9.25 -4.39
N SER A 113 -1.42 -9.85 -5.54
CA SER A 113 -0.96 -11.24 -5.64
C SER A 113 0.38 -11.41 -4.92
N VAL A 114 0.67 -12.64 -4.50
CA VAL A 114 1.98 -12.93 -3.90
C VAL A 114 3.10 -12.70 -4.92
N ASP A 115 2.89 -13.00 -6.18
CA ASP A 115 3.87 -12.74 -7.24
C ASP A 115 4.20 -11.25 -7.38
N TYR A 116 3.19 -10.37 -7.42
CA TYR A 116 3.40 -8.92 -7.44
C TYR A 116 4.20 -8.44 -6.22
N ILE A 117 3.89 -8.97 -5.02
CA ILE A 117 4.63 -8.63 -3.81
C ILE A 117 6.09 -9.09 -3.89
N MET A 118 6.34 -10.29 -4.43
CA MET A 118 7.70 -10.78 -4.62
C MET A 118 8.50 -9.91 -5.60
N GLU A 119 7.91 -9.53 -6.73
CA GLU A 119 8.52 -8.60 -7.68
C GLU A 119 8.87 -7.25 -7.02
N MET A 120 7.96 -6.73 -6.20
CA MET A 120 8.18 -5.51 -5.42
C MET A 120 9.37 -5.66 -4.46
N ILE A 121 9.45 -6.76 -3.72
CA ILE A 121 10.53 -7.03 -2.77
C ILE A 121 11.86 -7.25 -3.51
N GLU A 122 11.87 -8.02 -4.59
CA GLU A 122 13.04 -8.23 -5.44
C GLU A 122 13.57 -6.90 -6.00
N HIS A 123 12.68 -6.04 -6.49
CA HIS A 123 13.08 -4.70 -6.94
C HIS A 123 13.71 -3.88 -5.81
N LEU A 124 13.08 -3.84 -4.63
CA LEU A 124 13.59 -3.10 -3.47
C LEU A 124 14.94 -3.62 -2.99
N THR A 125 15.14 -4.93 -2.97
CA THR A 125 16.39 -5.55 -2.53
C THR A 125 17.52 -5.35 -3.53
N THR A 126 17.23 -5.44 -4.84
CA THR A 126 18.25 -5.34 -5.90
C THR A 126 18.61 -3.89 -6.24
N ALA A 127 17.62 -3.00 -6.39
CA ALA A 127 17.85 -1.61 -6.79
C ALA A 127 18.28 -0.71 -5.62
N TYR A 128 17.79 -0.99 -4.40
CA TYR A 128 17.98 -0.10 -3.23
C TYR A 128 18.69 -0.78 -2.06
N ALA A 129 19.13 -2.02 -2.22
CA ALA A 129 19.79 -2.82 -1.18
C ALA A 129 18.96 -2.90 0.13
N ILE A 130 17.63 -2.90 0.02
CA ILE A 130 16.74 -3.04 1.18
C ILE A 130 16.96 -4.39 1.84
N ARG A 131 17.04 -4.39 3.16
CA ARG A 131 17.29 -5.59 3.98
C ARG A 131 16.15 -5.92 4.94
N GLU A 132 15.19 -5.01 5.07
CA GLU A 132 14.00 -5.24 5.87
C GLU A 132 12.78 -4.64 5.19
N ILE A 133 11.68 -5.40 5.19
CA ILE A 133 10.38 -4.99 4.65
C ILE A 133 9.41 -4.79 5.83
N SER A 134 8.84 -3.61 5.94
CA SER A 134 7.77 -3.33 6.90
C SER A 134 6.42 -3.25 6.17
N ILE A 135 5.60 -4.29 6.33
CA ILE A 135 4.28 -4.38 5.71
C ILE A 135 3.29 -3.56 6.53
N LYS A 136 2.69 -2.55 5.91
CA LYS A 136 1.81 -1.56 6.55
C LYS A 136 0.33 -1.79 6.27
N ASP A 137 -0.04 -3.00 5.92
CA ASP A 137 -1.44 -3.39 5.77
C ASP A 137 -2.23 -3.21 7.07
N ASP A 138 -3.50 -2.88 6.96
CA ASP A 138 -4.41 -2.87 8.11
C ASP A 138 -4.53 -4.26 8.75
N MET A 139 -4.44 -5.33 7.93
CA MET A 139 -4.56 -6.73 8.37
C MET A 139 -3.82 -7.67 7.40
N PHE A 140 -2.50 -7.76 7.50
CA PHE A 140 -1.70 -8.61 6.60
C PHE A 140 -2.01 -10.10 6.73
N ILE A 141 -2.22 -10.58 7.95
CA ILE A 141 -2.29 -12.03 8.26
C ILE A 141 -3.61 -12.71 7.86
N THR A 142 -4.46 -12.06 7.11
CA THR A 142 -5.71 -12.61 6.59
C THR A 142 -5.75 -12.48 5.06
N PRO A 143 -6.04 -13.54 4.32
CA PRO A 143 -6.22 -14.93 4.76
C PRO A 143 -4.88 -15.62 5.06
N LYS A 144 -4.88 -16.59 5.97
CA LYS A 144 -3.66 -17.33 6.36
C LYS A 144 -2.98 -18.04 5.18
N SER A 145 -3.75 -18.55 4.23
CA SER A 145 -3.22 -19.19 3.02
C SER A 145 -2.29 -18.29 2.23
N ARG A 146 -2.65 -17.00 2.07
CA ARG A 146 -1.81 -16.00 1.39
C ARG A 146 -0.50 -15.75 2.13
N VAL A 147 -0.54 -15.69 3.46
CA VAL A 147 0.68 -15.52 4.28
C VAL A 147 1.58 -16.73 4.19
N MET A 148 1.01 -17.94 4.22
CA MET A 148 1.78 -19.19 4.04
C MET A 148 2.43 -19.24 2.66
N GLU A 149 1.73 -18.79 1.63
CA GLU A 149 2.25 -18.67 0.27
C GLU A 149 3.38 -17.64 0.20
N PHE A 150 3.18 -16.45 0.76
CA PHE A 150 4.21 -15.40 0.87
C PHE A 150 5.49 -15.92 1.55
N CYS A 151 5.36 -16.61 2.70
CA CYS A 151 6.50 -17.20 3.40
C CYS A 151 7.22 -18.26 2.54
N ARG A 152 6.45 -19.08 1.81
CA ARG A 152 7.00 -20.08 0.91
C ARG A 152 7.77 -19.44 -0.25
N GLU A 153 7.21 -18.39 -0.87
CA GLU A 153 7.84 -17.72 -2.00
C GLU A 153 9.10 -16.94 -1.60
N LEU A 154 9.14 -16.29 -0.44
CA LEU A 154 10.38 -15.71 0.08
C LEU A 154 11.51 -16.73 0.17
N LYS A 155 11.21 -17.94 0.67
CA LYS A 155 12.18 -19.03 0.78
C LYS A 155 12.56 -19.61 -0.58
N ASN A 156 11.59 -19.86 -1.46
CA ASN A 156 11.83 -20.44 -2.80
C ASN A 156 12.71 -19.55 -3.64
N ARG A 157 12.50 -18.22 -3.58
CA ARG A 157 13.31 -17.23 -4.31
C ARG A 157 14.60 -16.86 -3.59
N ASN A 158 14.84 -17.44 -2.40
CA ASN A 158 16.02 -17.19 -1.58
C ASN A 158 16.29 -15.70 -1.33
N ILE A 159 15.23 -14.95 -1.02
CA ILE A 159 15.31 -13.51 -0.77
C ILE A 159 15.76 -13.27 0.69
N ASP A 160 16.95 -12.69 0.88
CA ASP A 160 17.51 -12.38 2.21
C ASP A 160 16.94 -11.07 2.76
N VAL A 161 15.75 -11.10 3.31
CA VAL A 161 15.14 -9.97 4.03
C VAL A 161 14.60 -10.42 5.39
N THR A 162 14.65 -9.51 6.37
CA THR A 162 13.75 -9.59 7.53
C THR A 162 12.46 -8.83 7.20
N TRP A 163 11.36 -9.18 7.85
CA TRP A 163 10.12 -8.47 7.62
C TRP A 163 9.21 -8.41 8.85
N SER A 164 8.35 -7.42 8.88
CA SER A 164 7.37 -7.22 9.94
C SER A 164 6.01 -6.84 9.39
N CYS A 165 4.95 -7.15 10.13
CA CYS A 165 3.58 -6.78 9.77
C CYS A 165 2.73 -6.52 11.02
N ASN A 166 1.58 -5.88 10.81
CA ASN A 166 0.56 -5.73 11.84
C ASN A 166 -0.36 -6.95 11.88
N ALA A 167 -0.69 -7.41 13.09
CA ALA A 167 -1.55 -8.56 13.32
C ALA A 167 -2.46 -8.35 14.54
N ARG A 168 -3.64 -8.97 14.50
CA ARG A 168 -4.47 -9.13 15.69
C ARG A 168 -4.07 -10.39 16.43
N VAL A 169 -3.96 -10.31 17.74
CA VAL A 169 -3.52 -11.46 18.60
C VAL A 169 -4.34 -12.73 18.36
N ASN A 170 -5.64 -12.58 18.13
CA ASN A 170 -6.55 -13.72 17.91
C ASN A 170 -6.54 -14.26 16.46
N SER A 171 -5.73 -13.70 15.58
CA SER A 171 -5.65 -14.11 14.16
C SER A 171 -4.44 -14.98 13.86
N VAL A 172 -3.56 -15.20 14.83
CA VAL A 172 -2.35 -16.02 14.69
C VAL A 172 -2.53 -17.39 15.35
N ASN A 173 -1.73 -18.37 14.90
CA ASN A 173 -1.54 -19.67 15.53
C ASN A 173 -0.07 -20.09 15.40
N ASP A 174 0.32 -21.17 16.10
CA ASP A 174 1.69 -21.65 16.15
C ASP A 174 2.27 -21.98 14.77
N GLU A 175 1.49 -22.63 13.91
CA GLU A 175 1.90 -23.00 12.56
C GLU A 175 2.25 -21.75 11.72
N LEU A 176 1.36 -20.75 11.72
CA LEU A 176 1.58 -19.50 10.99
C LEU A 176 2.80 -18.76 11.52
N LEU A 177 2.93 -18.62 12.83
CA LEU A 177 4.05 -17.92 13.45
C LEU A 177 5.39 -18.61 13.18
N ARG A 178 5.43 -19.94 13.15
CA ARG A 178 6.64 -20.69 12.76
C ARG A 178 7.00 -20.44 11.31
N ALA A 179 6.01 -20.55 10.40
CA ALA A 179 6.24 -20.27 8.98
C ALA A 179 6.76 -18.84 8.74
N MET A 180 6.18 -17.84 9.42
CA MET A 180 6.62 -16.45 9.36
C MET A 180 8.06 -16.30 9.86
N LYS A 181 8.38 -16.88 11.01
CA LYS A 181 9.75 -16.86 11.58
C LYS A 181 10.77 -17.52 10.67
N ASP A 182 10.42 -18.65 10.05
CA ASP A 182 11.32 -19.41 9.17
C ASP A 182 11.55 -18.72 7.82
N ALA A 183 10.72 -17.72 7.51
CA ALA A 183 10.80 -16.93 6.28
C ALA A 183 11.39 -15.52 6.51
N GLY A 184 11.96 -15.24 7.66
CA GLY A 184 12.58 -13.94 8.00
C GLY A 184 11.79 -13.11 8.98
#